data_50bec0b1bac4fec4c315ca0ff4b39321
#
_entry.id   50bec0b1bac4fec4c315ca0ff4b39321
#
_cell.length_a   1.000
_cell.length_b   1.000
_cell.length_c   1.000
_cell.angle_alpha   90.00
_cell.angle_beta   90.00
_cell.angle_gamma   90.00
#
_symmetry.space_group_name_H-M   'P 1'
#
loop_
_entity.id
_entity.type
_entity.pdbx_description
1 polymer ?
#
loop_
_entity_poly.entity_id
_entity_poly.type
_entity_poly.pdbx_seq_one_letter_code
_entity_poly.pdbx_strand_id
1 'polypeptide(L)'
;DKTFSDVFTETYPLYRDLRDQSDDPVALALSKLLRVAIMHRMTDMYGPIPYSKVIDEQGSVSLNVPYDSQEAVYKQMLKELDEVSSVLKENLTIGSEAFRKFDDVYYGDVSKWYKFANSLKLRMAIRMVYVDPTTAQQVAQDAVDAGVITDNADNAEMKVEENRAAMVFNGWSDHRMGADLLCYMNGYQDPRREKMFTQVEITETVGGKPTKVSGFAGIRIGIDVVNKESVIDRYSKPIISTASPYPWMNAAEVTFLRAEGALRGWAMGGDAKSLYEEAIALSFEQYGLPATDALSYAANASNTPQAYTDPVDGTYSAGAVSNLTVAWQEGDEYAEKNLERIITQKWIAMFPSTVEAWSEYRRTDYPHLLPVVVNNSGGTIDDTKAKIRRLWYPPSEYSGNRQYILEAVGMLGGPDNGATSLWWDKKPRP
;
A
#
# COMPACT_ATOMS: atom_id res chain seq x y z
N ASP A 1 -6.88 -13.73 -14.02
CA ASP A 1 -6.08 -13.66 -15.25
C ASP A 1 -5.84 -12.24 -15.71
N LYS A 2 -6.89 -11.43 -15.86
CA LYS A 2 -6.77 -10.06 -16.39
C LYS A 2 -5.79 -9.20 -15.62
N THR A 3 -5.85 -9.17 -14.28
CA THR A 3 -4.96 -8.32 -13.47
C THR A 3 -3.47 -8.61 -13.72
N PHE A 4 -3.09 -9.86 -14.01
CA PHE A 4 -1.72 -10.20 -14.34
C PHE A 4 -1.41 -9.88 -15.80
N SER A 5 -2.15 -10.48 -16.75
CA SER A 5 -1.85 -10.39 -18.18
C SER A 5 -1.97 -8.97 -18.73
N ASP A 6 -3.06 -8.25 -18.40
CA ASP A 6 -3.32 -6.92 -18.96
C ASP A 6 -2.24 -5.90 -18.54
N VAL A 7 -1.75 -5.98 -17.29
CA VAL A 7 -0.70 -5.06 -16.82
C VAL A 7 0.57 -5.17 -17.67
N PHE A 8 1.00 -6.39 -18.02
CA PHE A 8 2.19 -6.60 -18.86
C PHE A 8 1.94 -6.20 -20.30
N THR A 9 0.80 -6.61 -20.88
CA THR A 9 0.47 -6.37 -22.29
C THR A 9 0.19 -4.90 -22.59
N GLU A 10 -0.20 -4.12 -21.59
CA GLU A 10 -0.40 -2.67 -21.74
C GLU A 10 0.88 -1.87 -21.43
N THR A 11 1.65 -2.27 -20.41
CA THR A 11 2.80 -1.47 -19.95
C THR A 11 4.02 -1.61 -20.88
N TYR A 12 4.40 -2.82 -21.27
CA TYR A 12 5.66 -3.02 -21.97
C TYR A 12 5.66 -2.54 -23.43
N PRO A 13 4.59 -2.72 -24.24
CA PRO A 13 4.52 -2.14 -25.56
C PRO A 13 4.63 -0.62 -25.55
N LEU A 14 3.88 0.06 -24.65
CA LEU A 14 3.90 1.51 -24.53
C LEU A 14 5.27 2.04 -24.10
N TYR A 15 5.92 1.35 -23.15
CA TYR A 15 7.29 1.67 -22.72
C TYR A 15 8.29 1.52 -23.88
N ARG A 16 8.21 0.42 -24.64
CA ARG A 16 9.06 0.18 -25.80
C ARG A 16 8.83 1.25 -26.88
N ASP A 17 7.59 1.53 -27.22
CA ASP A 17 7.24 2.47 -28.29
C ASP A 17 7.77 3.87 -27.98
N LEU A 18 7.66 4.33 -26.72
CA LEU A 18 8.23 5.60 -26.33
C LEU A 18 9.76 5.58 -26.38
N ARG A 19 10.40 4.51 -25.90
CA ARG A 19 11.86 4.34 -25.96
C ARG A 19 12.39 4.40 -27.40
N ASP A 20 11.68 3.78 -28.33
CA ASP A 20 12.11 3.66 -29.73
C ASP A 20 11.80 4.89 -30.58
N GLN A 21 10.89 5.78 -30.11
CA GLN A 21 10.39 6.94 -30.84
C GLN A 21 10.81 8.30 -30.25
N SER A 22 11.43 8.33 -29.06
CA SER A 22 11.78 9.58 -28.37
C SER A 22 13.26 9.62 -28.03
N ASP A 23 13.87 10.79 -28.27
CA ASP A 23 15.21 11.15 -27.80
C ASP A 23 15.19 12.07 -26.57
N ASP A 24 13.97 12.38 -26.04
CA ASP A 24 13.81 13.23 -24.86
C ASP A 24 14.20 12.46 -23.59
N PRO A 25 15.31 12.82 -22.92
CA PRO A 25 15.80 12.07 -21.76
C PRO A 25 14.82 12.08 -20.60
N VAL A 26 14.04 13.17 -20.44
CA VAL A 26 13.04 13.29 -19.35
C VAL A 26 11.88 12.35 -19.61
N ALA A 27 11.33 12.33 -20.83
CA ALA A 27 10.23 11.44 -21.20
C ALA A 27 10.64 9.97 -21.06
N LEU A 28 11.87 9.62 -21.47
CA LEU A 28 12.43 8.27 -21.32
C LEU A 28 12.59 7.88 -19.84
N ALA A 29 13.10 8.80 -19.01
CA ALA A 29 13.24 8.55 -17.57
C ALA A 29 11.88 8.36 -16.90
N LEU A 30 10.89 9.20 -17.22
CA LEU A 30 9.55 9.11 -16.65
C LEU A 30 8.81 7.83 -17.08
N SER A 31 8.93 7.41 -18.34
CA SER A 31 8.37 6.13 -18.79
C SER A 31 8.97 4.92 -18.06
N LYS A 32 10.29 4.96 -17.82
CA LYS A 32 11.00 3.95 -17.01
C LYS A 32 10.49 3.96 -15.57
N LEU A 33 10.33 5.14 -14.96
CA LEU A 33 9.80 5.31 -13.61
C LEU A 33 8.39 4.72 -13.48
N LEU A 34 7.50 5.03 -14.41
CA LEU A 34 6.14 4.50 -14.43
C LEU A 34 6.12 2.97 -14.55
N ARG A 35 6.94 2.41 -15.45
CA ARG A 35 7.09 0.96 -15.55
C ARG A 35 7.56 0.35 -14.23
N VAL A 36 8.58 0.91 -13.57
CA VAL A 36 9.04 0.44 -12.26
C VAL A 36 7.93 0.52 -11.22
N ALA A 37 7.22 1.64 -11.12
CA ALA A 37 6.14 1.82 -10.16
C ALA A 37 4.99 0.80 -10.34
N ILE A 38 4.65 0.47 -11.59
CA ILE A 38 3.63 -0.54 -11.91
C ILE A 38 4.15 -1.96 -11.59
N MET A 39 5.33 -2.31 -12.08
CA MET A 39 5.88 -3.66 -11.93
C MET A 39 6.29 -3.96 -10.48
N HIS A 40 6.67 -2.95 -9.68
CA HIS A 40 6.87 -3.08 -8.25
C HIS A 40 5.63 -3.65 -7.56
N ARG A 41 4.43 -3.15 -7.90
CA ARG A 41 3.18 -3.69 -7.36
C ARG A 41 2.94 -5.14 -7.80
N MET A 42 3.30 -5.48 -9.05
CA MET A 42 3.15 -6.84 -9.58
C MET A 42 4.05 -7.83 -8.84
N THR A 43 5.34 -7.52 -8.68
CA THR A 43 6.23 -8.42 -7.93
C THR A 43 5.84 -8.52 -6.45
N ASP A 44 5.29 -7.46 -5.85
CA ASP A 44 4.79 -7.48 -4.47
C ASP A 44 3.50 -8.30 -4.30
N MET A 45 2.75 -8.52 -5.36
CA MET A 45 1.58 -9.41 -5.33
C MET A 45 1.93 -10.88 -5.64
N TYR A 46 2.84 -11.13 -6.59
CA TYR A 46 3.06 -12.46 -7.15
C TYR A 46 4.42 -13.08 -6.82
N GLY A 47 5.45 -12.30 -6.49
CA GLY A 47 6.84 -12.72 -6.32
C GLY A 47 7.63 -12.64 -7.63
N PRO A 48 8.24 -13.72 -8.14
CA PRO A 48 8.88 -13.74 -9.44
C PRO A 48 7.93 -13.29 -10.56
N ILE A 49 8.42 -12.43 -11.47
CA ILE A 49 7.66 -11.94 -12.63
C ILE A 49 8.55 -11.87 -13.89
N PRO A 50 7.98 -11.90 -15.09
CA PRO A 50 8.69 -11.46 -16.29
C PRO A 50 9.10 -10.00 -16.14
N TYR A 51 10.40 -9.68 -16.20
CA TYR A 51 10.85 -8.30 -16.03
C TYR A 51 11.97 -7.90 -17.00
N SER A 52 13.16 -8.49 -16.87
CA SER A 52 14.34 -8.07 -17.61
C SER A 52 14.36 -8.53 -19.07
N LYS A 53 13.63 -9.60 -19.40
CA LYS A 53 13.64 -10.23 -20.73
C LYS A 53 12.37 -10.03 -21.54
N VAL A 54 11.43 -9.22 -21.05
CA VAL A 54 10.16 -8.97 -21.76
C VAL A 54 10.34 -8.22 -23.07
N ILE A 55 11.38 -7.37 -23.16
CA ILE A 55 11.81 -6.72 -24.40
C ILE A 55 13.17 -7.30 -24.77
N ASP A 56 13.27 -7.94 -25.92
CA ASP A 56 14.51 -8.52 -26.42
C ASP A 56 15.46 -7.45 -27.01
N GLU A 57 16.65 -7.88 -27.44
CA GLU A 57 17.66 -6.99 -28.05
C GLU A 57 17.19 -6.36 -29.37
N GLN A 58 16.23 -6.96 -30.05
CA GLN A 58 15.63 -6.48 -31.29
C GLN A 58 14.42 -5.56 -31.04
N GLY A 59 14.04 -5.35 -29.79
CA GLY A 59 12.90 -4.53 -29.40
C GLY A 59 11.54 -5.25 -29.44
N SER A 60 11.51 -6.57 -29.65
CA SER A 60 10.26 -7.32 -29.62
C SER A 60 9.79 -7.55 -28.20
N VAL A 61 8.48 -7.39 -27.97
CA VAL A 61 7.84 -7.64 -26.67
C VAL A 61 7.29 -9.07 -26.63
N SER A 62 7.68 -9.85 -25.64
CA SER A 62 7.17 -11.19 -25.40
C SER A 62 6.96 -11.45 -23.90
N LEU A 63 5.85 -12.07 -23.54
CA LEU A 63 5.61 -12.57 -22.18
C LEU A 63 5.99 -14.05 -22.04
N ASN A 64 6.23 -14.76 -23.16
CA ASN A 64 6.75 -16.11 -23.12
C ASN A 64 8.28 -16.09 -22.95
N VAL A 65 8.71 -15.66 -21.75
CA VAL A 65 10.11 -15.47 -21.37
C VAL A 65 10.33 -15.98 -19.94
N PRO A 66 11.59 -16.31 -19.58
CA PRO A 66 11.94 -16.63 -18.21
C PRO A 66 11.53 -15.51 -17.23
N TYR A 67 11.04 -15.88 -16.05
CA TYR A 67 10.77 -14.96 -14.96
C TYR A 67 12.07 -14.63 -14.24
N ASP A 68 12.17 -13.41 -13.75
CA ASP A 68 13.23 -13.03 -12.82
C ASP A 68 12.77 -13.31 -11.38
N SER A 69 13.69 -13.74 -10.51
CA SER A 69 13.40 -13.86 -9.07
C SER A 69 13.03 -12.49 -8.49
N GLN A 70 12.22 -12.46 -7.45
CA GLN A 70 11.82 -11.19 -6.83
C GLN A 70 13.03 -10.36 -6.37
N GLU A 71 14.08 -11.01 -5.86
CA GLU A 71 15.34 -10.35 -5.52
C GLU A 71 15.98 -9.68 -6.74
N ALA A 72 16.08 -10.39 -7.87
CA ALA A 72 16.64 -9.85 -9.10
C ALA A 72 15.82 -8.68 -9.64
N VAL A 73 14.49 -8.78 -9.58
CA VAL A 73 13.56 -7.70 -9.96
C VAL A 73 13.80 -6.46 -9.11
N TYR A 74 13.89 -6.59 -7.78
CA TYR A 74 14.14 -5.48 -6.87
C TYR A 74 15.48 -4.80 -7.14
N LYS A 75 16.57 -5.57 -7.31
CA LYS A 75 17.90 -5.04 -7.64
C LYS A 75 17.91 -4.28 -8.97
N GLN A 76 17.24 -4.82 -9.98
CA GLN A 76 17.13 -4.16 -11.27
C GLN A 76 16.30 -2.87 -11.19
N MET A 77 15.18 -2.89 -10.49
CA MET A 77 14.34 -1.70 -10.29
C MET A 77 15.07 -0.59 -9.55
N LEU A 78 15.83 -0.91 -8.50
CA LEU A 78 16.63 0.08 -7.76
C LEU A 78 17.68 0.72 -8.67
N LYS A 79 18.38 -0.06 -9.49
CA LYS A 79 19.32 0.45 -10.49
C LYS A 79 18.63 1.38 -11.49
N GLU A 80 17.46 0.99 -11.99
CA GLU A 80 16.68 1.80 -12.93
C GLU A 80 16.21 3.12 -12.28
N LEU A 81 15.83 3.10 -11.01
CA LEU A 81 15.47 4.30 -10.26
C LEU A 81 16.68 5.22 -10.01
N ASP A 82 17.90 4.69 -9.88
CA ASP A 82 19.12 5.50 -9.81
C ASP A 82 19.37 6.21 -11.13
N GLU A 83 19.25 5.50 -12.26
CA GLU A 83 19.35 6.09 -13.60
C GLU A 83 18.29 7.19 -13.81
N VAL A 84 17.01 6.90 -13.44
CA VAL A 84 15.92 7.88 -13.51
C VAL A 84 16.21 9.10 -12.66
N SER A 85 16.60 8.91 -11.40
CA SER A 85 16.86 10.01 -10.47
C SER A 85 18.01 10.90 -10.97
N SER A 86 19.04 10.31 -11.58
CA SER A 86 20.14 11.07 -12.18
C SER A 86 19.66 11.99 -13.31
N VAL A 87 18.90 11.44 -14.25
CA VAL A 87 18.33 12.22 -15.37
C VAL A 87 17.39 13.33 -14.88
N LEU A 88 16.47 13.00 -13.97
CA LEU A 88 15.51 13.98 -13.47
C LEU A 88 16.22 15.12 -12.70
N LYS A 89 17.26 14.80 -11.91
CA LYS A 89 18.06 15.79 -11.17
C LYS A 89 18.70 16.81 -12.08
N GLU A 90 19.19 16.40 -13.24
CA GLU A 90 19.82 17.28 -14.24
C GLU A 90 18.79 18.16 -14.98
N ASN A 91 17.51 17.81 -14.92
CA ASN A 91 16.44 18.42 -15.69
C ASN A 91 15.31 19.05 -14.84
N LEU A 92 15.54 19.35 -13.57
CA LEU A 92 14.51 19.84 -12.64
C LEU A 92 13.77 21.10 -13.13
N THR A 93 14.44 21.97 -13.89
CA THR A 93 13.89 23.25 -14.38
C THR A 93 13.52 23.23 -15.86
N ILE A 94 14.04 22.28 -16.64
CA ILE A 94 13.85 22.22 -18.09
C ILE A 94 12.53 21.47 -18.41
N GLY A 95 12.35 20.30 -17.80
CA GLY A 95 11.20 19.45 -18.03
C GLY A 95 11.11 18.91 -19.44
N SER A 96 9.95 18.37 -19.77
CA SER A 96 9.56 17.89 -21.11
C SER A 96 8.22 18.48 -21.52
N GLU A 97 8.23 19.34 -22.55
CA GLU A 97 7.00 19.98 -23.03
C GLU A 97 6.02 18.95 -23.63
N ALA A 98 6.54 17.91 -24.27
CA ALA A 98 5.73 16.81 -24.78
C ALA A 98 5.03 16.04 -23.64
N PHE A 99 5.76 15.75 -22.57
CA PHE A 99 5.22 15.01 -21.42
C PHE A 99 4.19 15.81 -20.63
N ARG A 100 4.38 17.12 -20.50
CA ARG A 100 3.50 18.04 -19.76
C ARG A 100 2.02 17.89 -20.15
N LYS A 101 1.73 17.70 -21.43
CA LYS A 101 0.35 17.58 -21.94
C LYS A 101 -0.35 16.30 -21.51
N PHE A 102 0.38 15.28 -21.12
CA PHE A 102 -0.11 13.94 -20.80
C PHE A 102 0.14 13.54 -19.35
N ASP A 103 0.67 14.46 -18.55
CA ASP A 103 0.97 14.23 -17.13
C ASP A 103 -0.21 14.66 -16.25
N ASP A 104 -1.07 13.71 -15.94
CA ASP A 104 -2.22 13.88 -15.05
C ASP A 104 -1.88 13.75 -13.55
N VAL A 105 -0.58 13.64 -13.21
CA VAL A 105 -0.11 13.55 -11.83
C VAL A 105 0.48 14.88 -11.38
N TYR A 106 1.53 15.37 -12.07
CA TYR A 106 2.28 16.56 -11.66
C TYR A 106 2.33 17.67 -12.73
N TYR A 107 1.61 17.50 -13.85
CA TYR A 107 1.53 18.52 -14.93
C TYR A 107 2.89 18.95 -15.48
N GLY A 108 3.82 18.00 -15.56
CA GLY A 108 5.16 18.22 -16.09
C GLY A 108 6.15 18.80 -15.06
N ASP A 109 5.82 18.82 -13.77
CA ASP A 109 6.74 19.23 -12.71
C ASP A 109 7.75 18.10 -12.44
N VAL A 110 8.94 18.22 -13.04
CA VAL A 110 10.02 17.24 -12.93
C VAL A 110 10.57 17.18 -11.50
N SER A 111 10.48 18.26 -10.72
CA SER A 111 10.96 18.25 -9.34
C SER A 111 10.11 17.35 -8.44
N LYS A 112 8.82 17.31 -8.67
CA LYS A 112 7.89 16.40 -7.97
C LYS A 112 8.09 14.95 -8.42
N TRP A 113 8.29 14.71 -9.72
CA TRP A 113 8.66 13.40 -10.23
C TRP A 113 9.98 12.88 -9.65
N TYR A 114 10.97 13.76 -9.46
CA TYR A 114 12.23 13.41 -8.81
C TYR A 114 12.00 12.97 -7.34
N LYS A 115 11.19 13.72 -6.58
CA LYS A 115 10.81 13.34 -5.22
C LYS A 115 10.04 12.03 -5.19
N PHE A 116 9.12 11.80 -6.13
CA PHE A 116 8.40 10.53 -6.25
C PHE A 116 9.35 9.35 -6.51
N ALA A 117 10.30 9.49 -7.43
CA ALA A 117 11.28 8.44 -7.72
C ALA A 117 12.10 8.06 -6.47
N ASN A 118 12.60 9.05 -5.72
CA ASN A 118 13.32 8.82 -4.48
C ASN A 118 12.43 8.23 -3.38
N SER A 119 11.17 8.65 -3.30
CA SER A 119 10.19 8.08 -2.36
C SER A 119 9.86 6.62 -2.68
N LEU A 120 9.82 6.24 -3.96
CA LEU A 120 9.67 4.86 -4.38
C LEU A 120 10.91 4.02 -4.01
N LYS A 121 12.13 4.58 -4.17
CA LYS A 121 13.36 3.94 -3.67
C LYS A 121 13.29 3.69 -2.17
N LEU A 122 12.87 4.68 -1.38
CA LEU A 122 12.71 4.55 0.07
C LEU A 122 11.67 3.47 0.42
N ARG A 123 10.51 3.42 -0.26
CA ARG A 123 9.51 2.35 -0.08
C ARG A 123 10.11 0.97 -0.33
N MET A 124 10.84 0.81 -1.43
CA MET A 124 11.49 -0.46 -1.78
C MET A 124 12.59 -0.84 -0.79
N ALA A 125 13.38 0.12 -0.32
CA ALA A 125 14.42 -0.09 0.68
C ALA A 125 13.82 -0.62 2.01
N ILE A 126 12.79 0.04 2.53
CA ILE A 126 12.10 -0.41 3.75
C ILE A 126 11.47 -1.81 3.55
N ARG A 127 10.99 -2.11 2.33
CA ARG A 127 10.46 -3.46 2.02
C ARG A 127 11.50 -4.55 2.17
N MET A 128 12.78 -4.28 1.84
CA MET A 128 13.88 -5.25 1.87
C MET A 128 14.52 -5.43 3.26
N VAL A 129 14.13 -4.67 4.25
CA VAL A 129 14.84 -4.56 5.55
C VAL A 129 15.12 -5.90 6.25
N TYR A 130 14.29 -6.92 6.03
CA TYR A 130 14.46 -8.23 6.67
C TYR A 130 15.24 -9.25 5.82
N VAL A 131 15.64 -8.91 4.61
CA VAL A 131 16.40 -9.79 3.71
C VAL A 131 17.75 -9.22 3.31
N ASP A 132 17.86 -7.90 3.19
CA ASP A 132 19.11 -7.21 2.88
C ASP A 132 19.17 -5.87 3.63
N PRO A 133 19.35 -5.90 4.97
CA PRO A 133 19.31 -4.69 5.81
C PRO A 133 20.41 -3.67 5.46
N THR A 134 21.56 -4.13 4.97
CA THR A 134 22.67 -3.26 4.62
C THR A 134 22.35 -2.42 3.38
N THR A 135 21.91 -3.07 2.31
CA THR A 135 21.48 -2.37 1.09
C THR A 135 20.24 -1.51 1.37
N ALA A 136 19.30 -2.01 2.17
CA ALA A 136 18.11 -1.28 2.57
C ALA A 136 18.46 0.05 3.27
N GLN A 137 19.38 0.02 4.24
CA GLN A 137 19.84 1.22 4.94
C GLN A 137 20.48 2.23 3.98
N GLN A 138 21.42 1.78 3.16
CA GLN A 138 22.12 2.66 2.23
C GLN A 138 21.17 3.33 1.25
N VAL A 139 20.31 2.54 0.59
CA VAL A 139 19.33 3.05 -0.39
C VAL A 139 18.33 4.00 0.27
N ALA A 140 17.88 3.71 1.50
CA ALA A 140 16.96 4.57 2.22
C ALA A 140 17.58 5.93 2.56
N GLN A 141 18.81 5.95 3.07
CA GLN A 141 19.53 7.18 3.40
C GLN A 141 19.81 8.01 2.15
N ASP A 142 20.32 7.39 1.08
CA ASP A 142 20.56 8.06 -0.19
C ASP A 142 19.30 8.67 -0.79
N ALA A 143 18.16 7.97 -0.68
CA ALA A 143 16.89 8.47 -1.16
C ALA A 143 16.41 9.70 -0.37
N VAL A 144 16.54 9.67 0.97
CA VAL A 144 16.16 10.79 1.83
C VAL A 144 17.07 12.00 1.59
N ASP A 145 18.37 11.78 1.47
CA ASP A 145 19.36 12.85 1.20
C ASP A 145 19.14 13.49 -0.19
N ALA A 146 18.69 12.71 -1.17
CA ALA A 146 18.33 13.20 -2.49
C ALA A 146 17.05 14.05 -2.50
N GLY A 147 16.16 13.81 -1.53
CA GLY A 147 14.88 14.50 -1.38
C GLY A 147 13.70 13.62 -1.79
N VAL A 148 12.80 13.39 -0.83
CA VAL A 148 11.58 12.60 -0.94
C VAL A 148 10.34 13.49 -0.80
N ILE A 149 9.15 12.94 -1.00
CA ILE A 149 7.88 13.62 -0.72
C ILE A 149 7.75 13.84 0.80
N THR A 150 7.66 15.10 1.22
CA THR A 150 7.50 15.50 2.63
C THR A 150 6.36 16.48 2.86
N ASP A 151 5.65 16.87 1.80
CA ASP A 151 4.57 17.83 1.83
C ASP A 151 3.38 17.30 1.02
N ASN A 152 2.16 17.54 1.49
CA ASN A 152 0.94 17.11 0.79
C ASN A 152 0.77 17.76 -0.60
N ALA A 153 1.40 18.90 -0.85
CA ALA A 153 1.44 19.52 -2.18
C ALA A 153 2.23 18.68 -3.21
N ASP A 154 3.05 17.74 -2.75
CA ASP A 154 3.85 16.83 -3.58
C ASP A 154 3.25 15.42 -3.67
N ASN A 155 2.06 15.20 -3.11
CA ASN A 155 1.37 13.91 -3.20
C ASN A 155 1.24 13.46 -4.66
N ALA A 156 1.57 12.19 -4.92
CA ALA A 156 1.39 11.59 -6.24
C ALA A 156 -0.07 11.10 -6.35
N GLU A 157 -0.88 11.90 -7.00
CA GLU A 157 -2.31 11.64 -7.22
C GLU A 157 -2.63 11.79 -8.70
N MET A 158 -3.02 10.69 -9.35
CA MET A 158 -3.41 10.74 -10.76
C MET A 158 -4.84 11.22 -10.91
N LYS A 159 -5.03 12.33 -11.58
CA LYS A 159 -6.36 12.80 -11.99
C LYS A 159 -6.90 11.94 -13.12
N VAL A 160 -8.18 11.68 -13.07
CA VAL A 160 -8.88 10.86 -14.05
C VAL A 160 -10.22 11.52 -14.41
N GLU A 161 -10.69 11.31 -15.61
CA GLU A 161 -12.03 11.77 -16.01
C GLU A 161 -13.12 11.08 -15.18
N GLU A 162 -12.93 9.79 -14.88
CA GLU A 162 -13.84 9.01 -14.06
C GLU A 162 -13.06 8.01 -13.20
N ASN A 163 -13.18 8.16 -11.88
CA ASN A 163 -12.66 7.16 -10.96
C ASN A 163 -13.57 5.94 -10.91
N ARG A 164 -13.19 4.88 -11.62
CA ARG A 164 -13.97 3.64 -11.71
C ARG A 164 -14.13 2.92 -10.37
N ALA A 165 -13.28 3.16 -9.38
CA ALA A 165 -13.48 2.64 -8.03
C ALA A 165 -14.77 3.17 -7.41
N ALA A 166 -15.20 4.39 -7.74
CA ALA A 166 -16.48 4.93 -7.31
C ALA A 166 -17.68 4.09 -7.78
N MET A 167 -17.60 3.47 -8.96
CA MET A 167 -18.64 2.56 -9.45
C MET A 167 -18.72 1.31 -8.57
N VAL A 168 -17.60 0.74 -8.15
CA VAL A 168 -17.55 -0.45 -7.28
C VAL A 168 -18.12 -0.14 -5.90
N PHE A 169 -17.81 1.03 -5.34
CA PHE A 169 -18.29 1.42 -4.00
C PHE A 169 -19.74 1.90 -4.00
N ASN A 170 -20.14 2.69 -4.96
CA ASN A 170 -21.44 3.35 -4.99
C ASN A 170 -22.43 2.72 -5.98
N GLY A 171 -22.01 2.43 -7.21
CA GLY A 171 -22.88 1.88 -8.25
C GLY A 171 -23.20 0.40 -8.01
N TRP A 172 -22.18 -0.44 -7.94
CA TRP A 172 -22.36 -1.87 -7.66
C TRP A 172 -22.52 -2.18 -6.18
N SER A 173 -22.04 -1.29 -5.32
CA SER A 173 -22.11 -1.48 -3.85
C SER A 173 -21.40 -2.75 -3.36
N ASP A 174 -20.30 -3.14 -4.02
CA ASP A 174 -19.59 -4.40 -3.75
C ASP A 174 -18.58 -4.29 -2.60
N HIS A 175 -18.22 -3.10 -2.18
CA HIS A 175 -17.24 -2.87 -1.12
C HIS A 175 -17.79 -1.98 -0.01
N ARG A 176 -17.36 -2.28 1.21
CA ARG A 176 -17.70 -1.55 2.44
C ARG A 176 -16.44 -1.35 3.28
N MET A 177 -16.53 -0.48 4.28
CA MET A 177 -15.51 -0.33 5.30
C MET A 177 -15.19 -1.68 5.94
N GLY A 178 -13.90 -2.04 6.06
CA GLY A 178 -13.51 -3.26 6.75
C GLY A 178 -13.64 -3.13 8.26
N ALA A 179 -14.08 -4.19 8.94
CA ALA A 179 -14.21 -4.22 10.40
C ALA A 179 -12.88 -3.96 11.12
N ASP A 180 -11.77 -4.44 10.56
CA ASP A 180 -10.44 -4.18 11.12
C ASP A 180 -10.15 -2.67 11.20
N LEU A 181 -10.34 -1.95 10.11
CA LEU A 181 -10.14 -0.50 10.07
C LEU A 181 -11.09 0.23 11.02
N LEU A 182 -12.36 -0.21 11.07
CA LEU A 182 -13.36 0.32 12.00
C LEU A 182 -12.89 0.20 13.45
N CYS A 183 -12.41 -0.97 13.88
CA CYS A 183 -11.99 -1.22 15.26
C CYS A 183 -10.87 -0.27 15.70
N TYR A 184 -9.90 -0.02 14.82
CA TYR A 184 -8.83 0.94 15.10
C TYR A 184 -9.34 2.38 15.12
N MET A 185 -10.05 2.82 14.07
CA MET A 185 -10.49 4.22 13.98
C MET A 185 -11.53 4.59 15.04
N ASN A 186 -12.46 3.68 15.37
CA ASN A 186 -13.43 3.92 16.43
C ASN A 186 -12.76 3.93 17.81
N GLY A 187 -11.91 2.94 18.08
CA GLY A 187 -11.20 2.84 19.35
C GLY A 187 -10.29 4.04 19.61
N TYR A 188 -9.59 4.51 18.62
CA TYR A 188 -8.76 5.72 18.69
C TYR A 188 -9.54 7.02 18.65
N GLN A 189 -10.86 6.99 18.39
CA GLN A 189 -11.70 8.17 18.14
C GLN A 189 -11.13 9.02 16.99
N ASP A 190 -10.68 8.35 15.93
CA ASP A 190 -9.99 8.97 14.80
C ASP A 190 -10.93 9.84 13.95
N PRO A 191 -10.73 11.17 13.89
CA PRO A 191 -11.63 12.06 13.16
C PRO A 191 -11.54 11.91 11.63
N ARG A 192 -10.47 11.30 11.10
CA ARG A 192 -10.35 10.99 9.66
C ARG A 192 -11.44 10.03 9.20
N ARG A 193 -12.00 9.22 10.11
CA ARG A 193 -13.10 8.30 9.81
C ARG A 193 -14.28 9.00 9.14
N GLU A 194 -14.67 10.18 9.62
CA GLU A 194 -15.77 10.97 9.08
C GLU A 194 -15.50 11.55 7.68
N LYS A 195 -14.22 11.64 7.31
CA LYS A 195 -13.77 12.07 5.98
C LYS A 195 -13.62 10.92 5.00
N MET A 196 -13.41 9.71 5.51
CA MET A 196 -13.16 8.53 4.70
C MET A 196 -14.41 7.69 4.44
N PHE A 197 -15.39 7.71 5.36
CA PHE A 197 -16.54 6.80 5.33
C PHE A 197 -17.86 7.50 5.67
N THR A 198 -18.94 7.00 5.06
CA THR A 198 -20.31 7.43 5.38
C THR A 198 -20.78 6.81 6.68
N GLN A 199 -21.63 7.53 7.42
CA GLN A 199 -22.35 6.95 8.55
C GLN A 199 -23.52 6.08 8.10
N VAL A 200 -23.89 5.13 8.95
CA VAL A 200 -25.07 4.27 8.83
C VAL A 200 -25.82 4.22 10.17
N GLU A 201 -27.06 3.70 10.15
CA GLU A 201 -27.80 3.44 11.40
C GLU A 201 -27.18 2.22 12.11
N ILE A 202 -26.72 2.44 13.33
CA ILE A 202 -26.22 1.40 14.22
C ILE A 202 -27.05 1.34 15.49
N THR A 203 -26.94 0.24 16.25
CA THR A 203 -27.60 0.11 17.56
C THR A 203 -26.54 0.22 18.65
N GLU A 204 -26.68 1.21 19.51
CA GLU A 204 -25.85 1.40 20.70
C GLU A 204 -26.68 1.27 21.97
N THR A 205 -26.00 0.97 23.10
CA THR A 205 -26.65 0.98 24.41
C THR A 205 -26.55 2.36 25.03
N VAL A 206 -27.64 3.10 25.03
CA VAL A 206 -27.73 4.43 25.64
C VAL A 206 -28.64 4.37 26.87
N GLY A 207 -28.08 4.69 28.04
CA GLY A 207 -28.85 4.63 29.32
C GLY A 207 -29.35 3.20 29.64
N GLY A 208 -28.60 2.14 29.20
CA GLY A 208 -28.98 0.75 29.42
C GLY A 208 -30.02 0.20 28.44
N LYS A 209 -30.38 0.94 27.39
CA LYS A 209 -31.37 0.53 26.38
C LYS A 209 -30.75 0.53 24.96
N PRO A 210 -31.07 -0.51 24.12
CA PRO A 210 -30.72 -0.48 22.71
C PRO A 210 -31.36 0.76 22.04
N THR A 211 -30.55 1.59 21.44
CA THR A 211 -30.94 2.82 20.77
C THR A 211 -30.32 2.92 19.39
N LYS A 212 -31.13 3.27 18.40
CA LYS A 212 -30.64 3.53 17.05
C LYS A 212 -29.99 4.90 16.98
N VAL A 213 -28.75 4.94 16.51
CA VAL A 213 -27.95 6.16 16.35
C VAL A 213 -27.24 6.14 15.01
N SER A 214 -26.81 7.31 14.55
CA SER A 214 -25.92 7.41 13.39
C SER A 214 -24.48 7.10 13.82
N GLY A 215 -23.81 6.21 13.12
CA GLY A 215 -22.44 5.80 13.46
C GLY A 215 -21.76 5.08 12.29
N PHE A 216 -20.68 4.39 12.59
CA PHE A 216 -19.90 3.67 11.57
C PHE A 216 -19.96 2.17 11.85
N ALA A 217 -20.08 1.39 10.77
CA ALA A 217 -20.05 -0.06 10.81
C ALA A 217 -19.15 -0.59 9.69
N GLY A 218 -18.29 -1.55 10.02
CA GLY A 218 -17.40 -2.23 9.08
C GLY A 218 -17.78 -3.69 8.93
N ILE A 219 -17.63 -4.26 7.74
CA ILE A 219 -17.86 -5.69 7.50
C ILE A 219 -16.59 -6.48 7.82
N ARG A 220 -16.75 -7.59 8.55
CA ARG A 220 -15.63 -8.47 8.87
C ARG A 220 -15.19 -9.28 7.63
N ILE A 221 -13.88 -9.39 7.45
CA ILE A 221 -13.29 -10.24 6.40
C ILE A 221 -13.40 -11.71 6.81
N GLY A 222 -13.71 -12.60 5.85
CA GLY A 222 -13.81 -14.03 6.09
C GLY A 222 -15.05 -14.43 6.91
N ILE A 223 -16.21 -13.93 6.51
CA ILE A 223 -17.53 -14.35 6.99
C ILE A 223 -18.38 -14.82 5.81
N ASP A 224 -19.41 -15.61 6.09
CA ASP A 224 -20.44 -15.91 5.10
C ASP A 224 -21.47 -14.81 5.06
N VAL A 225 -21.67 -14.20 3.90
CA VAL A 225 -22.73 -13.23 3.63
C VAL A 225 -23.84 -13.94 2.87
N VAL A 226 -25.01 -14.06 3.49
CA VAL A 226 -26.14 -14.80 2.92
C VAL A 226 -26.56 -14.25 1.56
N ASN A 227 -26.71 -12.93 1.48
CA ASN A 227 -26.90 -12.20 0.23
C ASN A 227 -26.51 -10.74 0.41
N LYS A 228 -26.20 -10.07 -0.68
CA LYS A 228 -25.75 -8.69 -0.70
C LYS A 228 -26.82 -7.71 -0.22
N GLU A 229 -28.05 -7.92 -0.66
CA GLU A 229 -29.17 -7.00 -0.40
C GLU A 229 -29.50 -6.87 1.09
N SER A 230 -29.32 -7.96 1.86
CA SER A 230 -29.61 -7.96 3.30
C SER A 230 -28.58 -7.19 4.14
N VAL A 231 -27.38 -6.95 3.59
CA VAL A 231 -26.24 -6.37 4.35
C VAL A 231 -25.76 -5.03 3.80
N ILE A 232 -26.07 -4.70 2.54
CA ILE A 232 -25.47 -3.59 1.80
C ILE A 232 -25.61 -2.24 2.49
N ASP A 233 -26.73 -1.94 3.14
CA ASP A 233 -27.01 -0.67 3.82
C ASP A 233 -26.69 -0.72 5.32
N ARG A 234 -26.12 -1.82 5.80
CA ARG A 234 -25.78 -2.01 7.22
C ARG A 234 -24.32 -1.62 7.51
N TYR A 235 -23.51 -1.38 6.49
CA TYR A 235 -22.08 -1.06 6.62
C TYR A 235 -21.73 0.22 5.89
N SER A 236 -20.78 0.96 6.48
CA SER A 236 -20.26 2.24 5.97
C SER A 236 -19.62 2.10 4.59
N LYS A 237 -19.85 3.08 3.73
CA LYS A 237 -19.27 3.16 2.38
C LYS A 237 -18.04 4.07 2.39
N PRO A 238 -16.99 3.79 1.58
CA PRO A 238 -15.95 4.77 1.31
C PRO A 238 -16.51 6.04 0.66
N ILE A 239 -16.00 7.20 1.06
CA ILE A 239 -16.31 8.48 0.43
C ILE A 239 -15.35 8.68 -0.74
N ILE A 240 -15.64 8.02 -1.86
CA ILE A 240 -14.90 8.13 -3.11
C ILE A 240 -15.91 8.45 -4.21
N SER A 241 -15.71 9.57 -4.89
CA SER A 241 -16.53 10.02 -6.02
C SER A 241 -15.85 9.70 -7.36
N THR A 242 -16.60 9.87 -8.45
CA THR A 242 -16.05 9.75 -9.81
C THR A 242 -14.95 10.78 -10.08
N ALA A 243 -14.95 11.92 -9.40
CA ALA A 243 -13.93 12.96 -9.53
C ALA A 243 -12.72 12.76 -8.56
N SER A 244 -12.75 11.77 -7.67
CA SER A 244 -11.63 11.51 -6.76
C SER A 244 -10.41 11.03 -7.54
N PRO A 245 -9.19 11.58 -7.29
CA PRO A 245 -7.98 11.10 -7.94
C PRO A 245 -7.59 9.70 -7.45
N TYR A 246 -6.75 9.00 -8.21
CA TYR A 246 -6.10 7.77 -7.76
C TYR A 246 -4.81 8.09 -7.00
N PRO A 247 -4.73 7.81 -5.69
CA PRO A 247 -3.51 8.04 -4.93
C PRO A 247 -2.47 6.94 -5.25
N TRP A 248 -1.22 7.37 -5.52
CA TRP A 248 -0.09 6.47 -5.72
C TRP A 248 0.85 6.47 -4.53
N MET A 249 1.08 7.66 -3.94
CA MET A 249 1.94 7.86 -2.77
C MET A 249 1.65 9.22 -2.15
N ASN A 250 1.53 9.27 -0.83
CA ASN A 250 1.33 10.52 -0.10
C ASN A 250 2.47 10.83 0.88
N ALA A 251 2.56 12.09 1.30
CA ALA A 251 3.59 12.57 2.22
C ALA A 251 3.56 11.84 3.57
N ALA A 252 2.37 11.51 4.07
CA ALA A 252 2.23 10.75 5.31
C ALA A 252 2.88 9.37 5.21
N GLU A 253 2.64 8.61 4.13
CA GLU A 253 3.29 7.32 3.91
C GLU A 253 4.81 7.43 3.92
N VAL A 254 5.35 8.39 3.14
CA VAL A 254 6.79 8.59 3.02
C VAL A 254 7.42 8.98 4.35
N THR A 255 6.75 9.82 5.14
CA THR A 255 7.23 10.22 6.46
C THR A 255 7.15 9.06 7.48
N PHE A 256 6.14 8.17 7.40
CA PHE A 256 6.15 6.92 8.17
C PHE A 256 7.28 5.97 7.77
N LEU A 257 7.66 5.90 6.49
CA LEU A 257 8.83 5.12 6.06
C LEU A 257 10.12 5.70 6.66
N ARG A 258 10.25 7.03 6.71
CA ARG A 258 11.37 7.71 7.40
C ARG A 258 11.35 7.42 8.90
N ALA A 259 10.19 7.46 9.55
CA ALA A 259 10.05 7.13 10.96
C ALA A 259 10.51 5.70 11.28
N GLU A 260 10.16 4.72 10.43
CA GLU A 260 10.64 3.36 10.57
C GLU A 260 12.16 3.25 10.40
N GLY A 261 12.74 3.91 9.37
CA GLY A 261 14.19 3.95 9.18
C GLY A 261 14.91 4.57 10.39
N ALA A 262 14.39 5.68 10.94
CA ALA A 262 14.93 6.33 12.13
C ALA A 262 14.82 5.43 13.38
N LEU A 263 13.71 4.70 13.55
CA LEU A 263 13.55 3.70 14.62
C LEU A 263 14.62 2.59 14.54
N ARG A 264 15.12 2.28 13.34
CA ARG A 264 16.20 1.34 13.10
C ARG A 264 17.59 1.95 13.25
N GLY A 265 17.69 3.22 13.64
CA GLY A 265 18.95 3.95 13.82
C GLY A 265 19.54 4.53 12.52
N TRP A 266 18.75 4.64 11.44
CA TRP A 266 19.21 5.19 10.17
C TRP A 266 19.05 6.72 10.13
N ALA A 267 19.88 7.41 9.33
CA ALA A 267 19.77 8.83 9.11
C ALA A 267 18.59 9.15 8.16
N MET A 268 17.45 9.56 8.73
CA MET A 268 16.19 9.77 7.99
C MET A 268 15.72 11.23 7.99
N GLY A 269 16.59 12.17 8.38
CA GLY A 269 16.24 13.61 8.44
C GLY A 269 15.37 13.99 9.63
N GLY A 270 15.33 13.17 10.68
CA GLY A 270 14.63 13.39 11.93
C GLY A 270 14.69 12.18 12.85
N ASP A 271 14.33 12.34 14.12
CA ASP A 271 14.16 11.21 15.03
C ASP A 271 12.83 10.50 14.78
N ALA A 272 12.74 9.23 15.22
CA ALA A 272 11.61 8.35 14.93
C ALA A 272 10.27 8.89 15.45
N LYS A 273 10.26 9.47 16.66
CA LYS A 273 9.06 10.02 17.27
C LYS A 273 8.56 11.26 16.52
N SER A 274 9.46 12.21 16.27
CA SER A 274 9.10 13.44 15.55
C SER A 274 8.57 13.14 14.16
N LEU A 275 9.19 12.21 13.43
CA LEU A 275 8.73 11.78 12.11
C LEU A 275 7.38 11.02 12.17
N TYR A 276 7.16 10.22 13.22
CA TYR A 276 5.87 9.54 13.44
C TYR A 276 4.73 10.55 13.67
N GLU A 277 4.97 11.55 14.54
CA GLU A 277 3.99 12.60 14.84
C GLU A 277 3.75 13.52 13.63
N GLU A 278 4.80 13.86 12.87
CA GLU A 278 4.71 14.60 11.60
C GLU A 278 3.86 13.84 10.56
N ALA A 279 4.06 12.53 10.42
CA ALA A 279 3.30 11.71 9.48
C ALA A 279 1.81 11.66 9.82
N ILE A 280 1.45 11.61 11.11
CA ILE A 280 0.06 11.74 11.57
C ILE A 280 -0.49 13.12 11.17
N ALA A 281 0.27 14.20 11.43
CA ALA A 281 -0.16 15.55 11.09
C ALA A 281 -0.39 15.74 9.59
N LEU A 282 0.50 15.22 8.74
CA LEU A 282 0.33 15.23 7.28
C LEU A 282 -0.94 14.47 6.84
N SER A 283 -1.21 13.32 7.46
CA SER A 283 -2.44 12.58 7.18
C SER A 283 -3.70 13.34 7.60
N PHE A 284 -3.69 14.06 8.73
CA PHE A 284 -4.80 14.89 9.15
C PHE A 284 -5.01 16.07 8.20
N GLU A 285 -3.93 16.76 7.84
CA GLU A 285 -3.95 17.87 6.89
C GLU A 285 -4.52 17.45 5.53
N GLN A 286 -4.14 16.28 5.01
CA GLN A 286 -4.66 15.72 3.75
C GLN A 286 -6.21 15.63 3.78
N TYR A 287 -6.79 15.36 4.93
CA TYR A 287 -8.25 15.33 5.12
C TYR A 287 -8.86 16.66 5.59
N GLY A 288 -8.08 17.75 5.59
CA GLY A 288 -8.55 19.08 6.02
C GLY A 288 -8.88 19.18 7.50
N LEU A 289 -8.22 18.36 8.34
CA LEU A 289 -8.38 18.39 9.80
C LEU A 289 -7.34 19.31 10.44
N PRO A 290 -7.68 19.97 11.57
CA PRO A 290 -6.77 20.90 12.25
C PRO A 290 -5.49 20.23 12.77
N ALA A 291 -4.36 20.93 12.73
CA ALA A 291 -3.09 20.47 13.30
C ALA A 291 -3.18 20.22 14.83
N THR A 292 -4.02 20.97 15.54
CA THR A 292 -4.28 20.76 16.98
C THR A 292 -4.91 19.41 17.28
N ASP A 293 -5.77 18.92 16.38
CA ASP A 293 -6.42 17.63 16.51
C ASP A 293 -5.41 16.51 16.28
N ALA A 294 -4.50 16.68 15.29
CA ALA A 294 -3.40 15.75 15.03
C ALA A 294 -2.47 15.61 16.24
N LEU A 295 -2.07 16.73 16.88
CA LEU A 295 -1.23 16.72 18.07
C LEU A 295 -1.93 16.02 19.25
N SER A 296 -3.21 16.33 19.49
CA SER A 296 -3.99 15.70 20.55
C SER A 296 -4.17 14.20 20.32
N TYR A 297 -4.38 13.79 19.07
CA TYR A 297 -4.50 12.40 18.65
C TYR A 297 -3.17 11.64 18.82
N ALA A 298 -2.06 12.20 18.35
CA ALA A 298 -0.73 11.61 18.48
C ALA A 298 -0.28 11.42 19.93
N ALA A 299 -0.71 12.33 20.84
CA ALA A 299 -0.42 12.27 22.27
C ALA A 299 -1.34 11.34 23.07
N ASN A 300 -2.34 10.72 22.43
CA ASN A 300 -3.33 9.91 23.15
C ASN A 300 -2.73 8.58 23.64
N ALA A 301 -2.54 8.48 24.96
CA ALA A 301 -1.97 7.33 25.65
C ALA A 301 -3.03 6.41 26.30
N SER A 302 -4.32 6.62 26.04
CA SER A 302 -5.43 5.89 26.70
C SER A 302 -6.30 5.11 25.73
N ASN A 303 -6.55 5.64 24.55
CA ASN A 303 -7.43 5.01 23.57
C ASN A 303 -6.73 3.84 22.89
N THR A 304 -7.44 2.72 22.74
CA THR A 304 -6.96 1.49 22.10
C THR A 304 -7.99 0.99 21.11
N PRO A 305 -7.64 0.14 20.15
CA PRO A 305 -8.60 -0.48 19.24
C PRO A 305 -9.75 -1.12 20.01
N GLN A 306 -10.97 -0.90 19.55
CA GLN A 306 -12.15 -1.46 20.20
C GLN A 306 -12.46 -2.90 19.76
N ALA A 307 -13.26 -3.62 20.56
CA ALA A 307 -13.88 -4.86 20.16
C ALA A 307 -14.82 -4.64 18.97
N TYR A 308 -14.90 -5.64 18.11
CA TYR A 308 -15.83 -5.62 16.98
C TYR A 308 -17.21 -6.15 17.36
N THR A 309 -18.23 -5.37 17.04
CA THR A 309 -19.64 -5.80 17.12
C THR A 309 -20.21 -5.80 15.71
N ASP A 310 -20.63 -6.98 15.21
CA ASP A 310 -21.27 -7.08 13.90
C ASP A 310 -22.71 -6.56 13.99
N PRO A 311 -23.14 -5.62 13.11
CA PRO A 311 -24.47 -5.05 13.16
C PRO A 311 -25.57 -5.94 12.58
N VAL A 312 -25.20 -7.06 11.94
CA VAL A 312 -26.13 -7.99 11.26
C VAL A 312 -26.23 -9.30 12.00
N ASP A 313 -25.08 -9.93 12.29
CA ASP A 313 -25.00 -11.23 12.97
C ASP A 313 -23.96 -11.18 14.10
N GLY A 314 -24.44 -11.15 15.33
CA GLY A 314 -23.58 -11.07 16.52
C GLY A 314 -22.59 -12.25 16.66
N THR A 315 -22.77 -13.37 15.94
CA THR A 315 -21.82 -14.50 15.93
C THR A 315 -20.48 -14.13 15.27
N TYR A 316 -20.48 -13.10 14.43
CA TYR A 316 -19.28 -12.57 13.80
C TYR A 316 -18.56 -11.51 14.65
N SER A 317 -19.10 -11.15 15.79
CA SER A 317 -18.44 -10.22 16.73
C SER A 317 -17.14 -10.83 17.28
N ALA A 318 -16.20 -9.97 17.69
CA ALA A 318 -14.90 -10.40 18.20
C ALA A 318 -14.34 -9.39 19.23
N GLY A 319 -13.47 -9.88 20.11
CA GLY A 319 -12.72 -9.03 21.03
C GLY A 319 -11.75 -8.08 20.29
N ALA A 320 -11.25 -7.09 21.03
CA ALA A 320 -10.20 -6.21 20.50
C ALA A 320 -8.93 -7.01 20.16
N VAL A 321 -8.32 -6.72 19.00
CA VAL A 321 -7.15 -7.43 18.49
C VAL A 321 -5.82 -6.85 18.98
N SER A 322 -5.83 -5.63 19.55
CA SER A 322 -4.66 -4.95 20.09
C SER A 322 -5.07 -4.05 21.26
N ASN A 323 -4.12 -3.80 22.15
CA ASN A 323 -4.21 -2.79 23.21
C ASN A 323 -3.26 -1.62 22.98
N LEU A 324 -2.79 -1.46 21.75
CA LEU A 324 -1.85 -0.42 21.36
C LEU A 324 -2.52 0.95 21.44
N THR A 325 -1.85 1.91 22.08
CA THR A 325 -2.24 3.33 22.06
C THR A 325 -1.54 4.07 20.91
N VAL A 326 -2.05 5.26 20.56
CA VAL A 326 -1.42 6.09 19.52
C VAL A 326 -0.11 6.71 20.02
N ALA A 327 -0.07 7.14 21.30
CA ALA A 327 1.07 7.85 21.86
C ALA A 327 2.36 7.02 21.80
N TRP A 328 3.43 7.68 21.31
CA TRP A 328 4.78 7.12 21.30
C TRP A 328 5.25 6.74 22.71
N GLN A 329 6.05 5.69 22.82
CA GLN A 329 6.68 5.28 24.06
C GLN A 329 8.21 5.41 23.95
N GLU A 330 8.82 6.08 24.92
CA GLU A 330 10.27 6.25 24.98
C GLU A 330 10.96 5.00 25.53
N GLY A 331 12.13 4.67 24.99
CA GLY A 331 12.99 3.56 25.39
C GLY A 331 13.08 2.46 24.33
N ASP A 332 14.24 1.84 24.25
CA ASP A 332 14.54 0.78 23.28
C ASP A 332 13.67 -0.47 23.47
N GLU A 333 13.22 -0.71 24.70
CA GLU A 333 12.29 -1.80 25.02
C GLU A 333 10.94 -1.67 24.33
N TYR A 334 10.57 -0.47 23.86
CA TYR A 334 9.34 -0.20 23.12
C TYR A 334 9.53 -0.19 21.60
N ALA A 335 10.73 -0.48 21.07
CA ALA A 335 11.02 -0.40 19.64
C ALA A 335 10.02 -1.20 18.78
N GLU A 336 9.72 -2.45 19.17
CA GLU A 336 8.75 -3.27 18.44
C GLU A 336 7.32 -2.73 18.53
N LYS A 337 6.92 -2.22 19.69
CA LYS A 337 5.60 -1.56 19.84
C LYS A 337 5.52 -0.23 19.08
N ASN A 338 6.60 0.50 18.98
CA ASN A 338 6.66 1.71 18.18
C ASN A 338 6.65 1.38 16.67
N LEU A 339 7.26 0.27 16.25
CA LEU A 339 7.09 -0.24 14.90
C LEU A 339 5.60 -0.57 14.61
N GLU A 340 4.92 -1.25 15.53
CA GLU A 340 3.48 -1.52 15.42
C GLU A 340 2.67 -0.21 15.28
N ARG A 341 3.01 0.85 16.04
CA ARG A 341 2.39 2.19 15.94
C ARG A 341 2.59 2.81 14.57
N ILE A 342 3.84 2.85 14.10
CA ILE A 342 4.20 3.40 12.78
C ILE A 342 3.39 2.70 11.70
N ILE A 343 3.39 1.38 11.66
CA ILE A 343 2.70 0.62 10.63
C ILE A 343 1.18 0.75 10.73
N THR A 344 0.62 0.76 11.94
CA THR A 344 -0.82 0.95 12.15
C THR A 344 -1.29 2.33 11.65
N GLN A 345 -0.57 3.40 11.99
CA GLN A 345 -0.93 4.74 11.55
C GLN A 345 -0.67 4.94 10.06
N LYS A 346 0.41 4.36 9.51
CA LYS A 346 0.68 4.30 8.07
C LYS A 346 -0.45 3.60 7.32
N TRP A 347 -0.91 2.44 7.83
CA TRP A 347 -2.02 1.67 7.25
C TRP A 347 -3.31 2.49 7.16
N ILE A 348 -3.64 3.27 8.20
CA ILE A 348 -4.77 4.20 8.16
C ILE A 348 -4.54 5.32 7.14
N ALA A 349 -3.36 5.94 7.15
CA ALA A 349 -3.03 7.08 6.28
C ALA A 349 -2.96 6.73 4.78
N MET A 350 -2.67 5.47 4.46
CA MET A 350 -2.59 5.00 3.06
C MET A 350 -3.96 4.69 2.44
N PHE A 351 -5.08 4.75 3.18
CA PHE A 351 -6.37 4.53 2.56
C PHE A 351 -6.60 5.54 1.41
N PRO A 352 -7.05 5.12 0.23
CA PRO A 352 -7.47 3.77 -0.19
C PRO A 352 -6.41 2.94 -0.94
N SER A 353 -5.11 3.13 -0.72
CA SER A 353 -4.03 2.37 -1.37
C SER A 353 -3.88 0.96 -0.76
N THR A 354 -4.81 0.07 -1.09
CA THR A 354 -4.94 -1.25 -0.44
C THR A 354 -3.79 -2.22 -0.72
N VAL A 355 -3.19 -2.17 -1.92
CA VAL A 355 -2.08 -3.10 -2.28
C VAL A 355 -0.83 -2.81 -1.46
N GLU A 356 -0.51 -1.52 -1.25
CA GLU A 356 0.63 -1.14 -0.42
C GLU A 356 0.36 -1.44 1.05
N ALA A 357 -0.84 -1.15 1.56
CA ALA A 357 -1.27 -1.50 2.91
C ALA A 357 -1.16 -3.01 3.18
N TRP A 358 -1.58 -3.86 2.21
CA TRP A 358 -1.43 -5.31 2.29
C TRP A 358 0.04 -5.75 2.26
N SER A 359 0.89 -5.08 1.49
CA SER A 359 2.33 -5.37 1.46
C SER A 359 3.00 -5.07 2.79
N GLU A 360 2.66 -3.97 3.44
CA GLU A 360 3.16 -3.63 4.77
C GLU A 360 2.68 -4.61 5.85
N TYR A 361 1.41 -5.02 5.80
CA TYR A 361 0.90 -6.07 6.67
C TYR A 361 1.70 -7.36 6.52
N ARG A 362 1.92 -7.84 5.29
CA ARG A 362 2.70 -9.08 5.05
C ARG A 362 4.14 -8.97 5.54
N ARG A 363 4.77 -7.80 5.36
CA ARG A 363 6.15 -7.56 5.76
C ARG A 363 6.31 -7.54 7.29
N THR A 364 5.32 -7.04 8.04
CA THR A 364 5.44 -6.73 9.46
C THR A 364 4.52 -7.51 10.37
N ASP A 365 3.45 -8.11 9.84
CA ASP A 365 2.28 -8.65 10.53
C ASP A 365 1.50 -7.58 11.34
N TYR A 366 1.68 -6.30 11.02
CA TYR A 366 0.93 -5.17 11.58
C TYR A 366 0.07 -4.45 10.54
N PRO A 367 -1.07 -3.89 10.96
CA PRO A 367 -1.69 -3.99 12.28
C PRO A 367 -2.18 -5.41 12.58
N HIS A 368 -2.45 -5.73 13.84
CA HIS A 368 -3.14 -6.98 14.18
C HIS A 368 -4.57 -6.93 13.63
N LEU A 369 -4.98 -7.98 12.94
CA LEU A 369 -6.28 -8.08 12.27
C LEU A 369 -7.17 -9.13 12.92
N LEU A 370 -8.49 -8.96 12.78
CA LEU A 370 -9.48 -9.91 13.23
C LEU A 370 -9.25 -11.30 12.59
N PRO A 371 -9.40 -12.39 13.35
CA PRO A 371 -9.31 -13.74 12.80
C PRO A 371 -10.39 -13.98 11.72
N VAL A 372 -10.05 -14.73 10.68
CA VAL A 372 -11.00 -15.21 9.67
C VAL A 372 -11.92 -16.24 10.32
N VAL A 373 -13.24 -16.15 10.11
CA VAL A 373 -14.22 -17.10 10.64
C VAL A 373 -14.46 -18.24 9.66
N VAL A 374 -14.58 -17.89 8.37
CA VAL A 374 -14.82 -18.86 7.29
C VAL A 374 -13.59 -18.90 6.40
N ASN A 375 -12.84 -19.99 6.48
CA ASN A 375 -11.62 -20.22 5.70
C ASN A 375 -11.89 -21.23 4.58
N ASN A 376 -12.05 -20.73 3.35
CA ASN A 376 -12.32 -21.52 2.17
C ASN A 376 -11.05 -21.99 1.43
N SER A 377 -9.88 -21.91 2.05
CA SER A 377 -8.60 -22.29 1.42
C SER A 377 -8.40 -23.82 1.31
N GLY A 378 -9.31 -24.64 1.82
CA GLY A 378 -9.12 -26.09 1.88
C GLY A 378 -7.95 -26.52 2.78
N GLY A 379 -7.59 -25.71 3.78
CA GLY A 379 -6.49 -25.97 4.71
C GLY A 379 -5.11 -25.54 4.19
N THR A 380 -5.03 -24.90 3.03
CA THR A 380 -3.75 -24.43 2.47
C THR A 380 -3.24 -23.17 3.14
N ILE A 381 -4.11 -22.39 3.77
CA ILE A 381 -3.76 -21.18 4.53
C ILE A 381 -4.16 -21.39 5.99
N ASP A 382 -3.18 -21.32 6.89
CA ASP A 382 -3.42 -21.30 8.33
C ASP A 382 -3.61 -19.84 8.75
N ASP A 383 -4.85 -19.42 8.90
CA ASP A 383 -5.26 -18.06 9.27
C ASP A 383 -5.02 -17.72 10.75
N THR A 384 -4.62 -18.70 11.57
CA THR A 384 -4.18 -18.47 12.95
C THR A 384 -2.72 -17.99 13.03
N LYS A 385 -1.90 -18.32 12.01
CA LYS A 385 -0.46 -18.00 11.95
C LYS A 385 -0.10 -16.98 10.89
N ALA A 386 -0.70 -17.12 9.70
CA ALA A 386 -0.41 -16.24 8.58
C ALA A 386 -1.63 -16.16 7.68
N LYS A 387 -2.03 -14.95 7.33
CA LYS A 387 -3.10 -14.71 6.34
C LYS A 387 -2.54 -14.87 4.92
N ILE A 388 -3.30 -14.48 3.91
CA ILE A 388 -2.85 -14.55 2.52
C ILE A 388 -1.55 -13.75 2.35
N ARG A 389 -0.49 -14.41 1.90
CA ARG A 389 0.86 -13.82 1.74
C ARG A 389 1.20 -13.42 0.30
N ARG A 390 0.49 -13.98 -0.70
CA ARG A 390 0.64 -13.65 -2.11
C ARG A 390 -0.59 -14.06 -2.92
N LEU A 391 -0.69 -13.54 -4.13
CA LEU A 391 -1.60 -14.08 -5.14
C LEU A 391 -0.89 -15.24 -5.87
N TRP A 392 -1.64 -16.29 -6.21
CA TRP A 392 -1.13 -17.35 -7.08
C TRP A 392 -1.11 -16.90 -8.54
N TYR A 393 -0.29 -17.54 -9.33
CA TYR A 393 -0.23 -17.24 -10.76
C TYR A 393 -1.51 -17.66 -11.46
N PRO A 394 -1.93 -16.93 -12.51
CA PRO A 394 -3.16 -17.26 -13.22
C PRO A 394 -3.03 -18.57 -14.02
N PRO A 395 -4.12 -19.33 -14.20
CA PRO A 395 -4.13 -20.56 -14.99
C PRO A 395 -3.64 -20.39 -16.43
N SER A 396 -3.78 -19.21 -17.01
CA SER A 396 -3.27 -18.86 -18.34
C SER A 396 -1.75 -19.04 -18.45
N GLU A 397 -0.99 -18.74 -17.39
CA GLU A 397 0.46 -18.96 -17.37
C GLU A 397 0.82 -20.45 -17.43
N TYR A 398 0.06 -21.30 -16.75
CA TYR A 398 0.27 -22.75 -16.79
C TYR A 398 -0.09 -23.37 -18.16
N SER A 399 -0.97 -22.75 -18.92
CA SER A 399 -1.33 -23.23 -20.26
C SER A 399 -0.48 -22.63 -21.38
N GLY A 400 -0.13 -21.34 -21.27
CA GLY A 400 0.57 -20.59 -22.32
C GLY A 400 2.08 -20.46 -22.12
N ASN A 401 2.57 -20.54 -20.87
CA ASN A 401 3.96 -20.26 -20.49
C ASN A 401 4.53 -21.34 -19.55
N ARG A 402 4.11 -22.59 -19.75
CA ARG A 402 4.29 -23.71 -18.81
C ARG A 402 5.73 -23.90 -18.31
N GLN A 403 6.71 -23.81 -19.19
CA GLN A 403 8.10 -24.02 -18.79
C GLN A 403 8.52 -22.97 -17.77
N TYR A 404 8.37 -21.70 -18.11
CA TYR A 404 8.86 -20.58 -17.30
C TYR A 404 8.07 -20.38 -16.02
N ILE A 405 6.75 -20.68 -16.01
CA ILE A 405 5.97 -20.60 -14.78
C ILE A 405 6.40 -21.66 -13.76
N LEU A 406 6.77 -22.87 -14.20
CA LEU A 406 7.30 -23.91 -13.31
C LEU A 406 8.67 -23.54 -12.73
N GLU A 407 9.53 -22.88 -13.52
CA GLU A 407 10.78 -22.31 -13.03
C GLU A 407 10.51 -21.19 -11.98
N ALA A 408 9.55 -20.30 -12.25
CA ALA A 408 9.15 -19.23 -11.34
C ALA A 408 8.60 -19.77 -10.00
N VAL A 409 7.77 -20.82 -10.04
CA VAL A 409 7.28 -21.51 -8.84
C VAL A 409 8.45 -22.08 -8.04
N GLY A 410 9.48 -22.65 -8.70
CA GLY A 410 10.69 -23.11 -8.05
C GLY A 410 11.45 -22.01 -7.28
N MET A 411 11.36 -20.75 -7.72
CA MET A 411 11.98 -19.59 -7.05
C MET A 411 11.21 -19.11 -5.81
N LEU A 412 9.94 -19.50 -5.63
CA LEU A 412 9.11 -19.09 -4.48
C LEU A 412 9.57 -19.70 -3.15
N GLY A 413 10.26 -20.85 -3.20
CA GLY A 413 10.62 -21.59 -2.00
C GLY A 413 9.43 -22.30 -1.32
N GLY A 414 8.31 -22.43 -2.02
CA GLY A 414 7.07 -23.10 -1.60
C GLY A 414 6.10 -23.28 -2.76
N PRO A 415 4.94 -23.90 -2.54
CA PRO A 415 3.94 -24.12 -3.58
C PRO A 415 3.33 -22.79 -4.05
N ASP A 416 2.79 -22.79 -5.29
CA ASP A 416 2.05 -21.64 -5.83
C ASP A 416 0.66 -21.56 -5.17
N ASN A 417 0.62 -20.99 -3.98
CA ASN A 417 -0.62 -20.71 -3.26
C ASN A 417 -0.50 -19.45 -2.37
N GLY A 418 -1.59 -19.07 -1.74
CA GLY A 418 -1.66 -17.88 -0.90
C GLY A 418 -0.89 -17.98 0.43
N ALA A 419 -0.40 -19.14 0.85
CA ALA A 419 0.36 -19.32 2.10
C ALA A 419 1.86 -19.08 1.93
N THR A 420 2.39 -19.15 0.71
CA THR A 420 3.82 -19.01 0.43
C THR A 420 4.25 -17.55 0.57
N SER A 421 5.22 -17.32 1.48
CA SER A 421 5.82 -15.99 1.70
C SER A 421 6.66 -15.55 0.51
N LEU A 422 6.65 -14.25 0.23
CA LEU A 422 7.50 -13.62 -0.76
C LEU A 422 8.96 -13.50 -0.26
N TRP A 423 9.89 -13.18 -1.17
CA TRP A 423 11.31 -13.04 -0.84
C TRP A 423 11.56 -12.05 0.31
N TRP A 424 10.91 -10.89 0.32
CA TRP A 424 11.07 -9.87 1.34
C TRP A 424 10.24 -10.13 2.62
N ASP A 425 9.28 -11.08 2.60
CA ASP A 425 8.40 -11.40 3.72
C ASP A 425 9.11 -12.37 4.71
N LYS A 426 10.07 -11.83 5.45
CA LYS A 426 11.00 -12.60 6.30
C LYS A 426 11.11 -12.09 7.74
N LYS A 427 10.23 -11.17 8.19
CA LYS A 427 10.19 -10.80 9.60
C LYS A 427 10.01 -12.06 10.45
N PRO A 428 10.84 -12.28 11.48
CA PRO A 428 10.61 -13.37 12.44
C PRO A 428 9.22 -13.24 13.06
N ARG A 429 8.46 -14.33 13.02
CA ARG A 429 7.15 -14.42 13.66
C ARG A 429 7.29 -15.18 14.96
N PRO A 430 6.62 -14.72 16.06
CA PRO A 430 6.68 -15.39 17.35
C PRO A 430 6.08 -16.80 17.32
#